data_4342f83525c4baf50d6fc553a68d3134
#
_entry.id   4342f83525c4baf50d6fc553a68d3134
#
_cell.length_a   1.000
_cell.length_b   1.000
_cell.length_c   1.000
_cell.angle_alpha   90.00
_cell.angle_beta   90.00
_cell.angle_gamma   90.00
#
_symmetry.space_group_name_H-M   'P 1'
#
loop_
_entity.id
_entity.type
_entity.pdbx_description
1 polymer ?
#
loop_
_entity_poly.entity_id
_entity_poly.type
_entity_poly.pdbx_seq_one_letter_code
_entity_poly.pdbx_strand_id
1 'polypeptide(L)'
;FSMDSKFISINAARHDATKHLSLPIVGDAKLALKTLSKACSGFKASYEWMSFAQDERRKWNAYVSDNISVVNNRPNSYAQAIGVVNAICDKRDRIVAAAGGLPAEVTANWRTLDIGTVDVEFGFSCMGYEIAGAWGAKIAQSQNESEKDTISFCGDGSYLMLNSDIYSSVLSNKKLIIILLDNGGFAVINKLQNNTGNESFNNLISDCPTINEPFNVDFEAHATSMGAMAETVSNPHELADAFHRAKASDRTYVIVMKVDPYEGWTAEGHAWWEVGTPQVANSDKVYDAHINWEKTRKRQRRGV
;
A
#
# COMPACT_ATOMS: atom_id res chain seq x y z
N PHE A 1 7.73 -19.04 6.53
CA PHE A 1 7.82 -19.72 7.82
C PHE A 1 8.44 -21.11 7.62
N SER A 2 9.27 -21.54 8.59
CA SER A 2 9.84 -22.91 8.59
C SER A 2 8.74 -23.97 8.62
N MET A 3 9.02 -25.15 8.05
CA MET A 3 8.14 -26.32 8.15
C MET A 3 7.86 -26.74 9.61
N ASP A 4 8.83 -26.49 10.50
CA ASP A 4 8.74 -26.84 11.92
C ASP A 4 8.03 -25.79 12.78
N SER A 5 7.64 -24.65 12.18
CA SER A 5 6.91 -23.59 12.88
C SER A 5 5.56 -24.09 13.38
N LYS A 6 5.27 -23.86 14.65
CA LYS A 6 3.96 -24.13 15.26
C LYS A 6 3.15 -22.84 15.25
N PHE A 7 1.90 -22.95 14.84
CA PHE A 7 0.98 -21.81 14.79
C PHE A 7 -0.11 -21.97 15.85
N ILE A 8 -0.42 -20.88 16.51
CA ILE A 8 -1.63 -20.72 17.32
C ILE A 8 -2.46 -19.65 16.61
N SER A 9 -3.70 -19.97 16.24
CA SER A 9 -4.61 -19.04 15.57
C SER A 9 -5.74 -18.66 16.52
N ILE A 10 -5.90 -17.36 16.74
CA ILE A 10 -7.01 -16.80 17.50
C ILE A 10 -7.97 -16.16 16.49
N ASN A 11 -9.16 -16.73 16.35
CA ASN A 11 -10.15 -16.22 15.40
C ASN A 11 -11.58 -16.48 15.92
N ALA A 12 -12.50 -15.55 15.65
CA ALA A 12 -13.91 -15.73 15.97
C ALA A 12 -14.56 -16.81 15.12
N ALA A 13 -14.12 -16.98 13.87
CA ALA A 13 -14.59 -18.03 12.97
C ALA A 13 -13.77 -19.32 13.15
N ARG A 14 -14.45 -20.42 13.42
CA ARG A 14 -13.83 -21.73 13.61
C ARG A 14 -13.01 -22.16 12.38
N HIS A 15 -13.54 -21.95 11.18
CA HIS A 15 -12.85 -22.32 9.94
C HIS A 15 -11.51 -21.60 9.81
N ASP A 16 -11.47 -20.31 10.07
CA ASP A 16 -10.24 -19.54 9.97
C ASP A 16 -9.25 -19.86 11.10
N ALA A 17 -9.75 -20.21 12.27
CA ALA A 17 -8.90 -20.61 13.40
C ALA A 17 -8.13 -21.91 13.12
N THR A 18 -8.65 -22.81 12.26
CA THR A 18 -7.99 -24.09 11.94
C THR A 18 -7.06 -24.04 10.74
N LYS A 19 -7.01 -22.94 9.99
CA LYS A 19 -6.10 -22.80 8.85
C LYS A 19 -4.65 -22.97 9.25
N HIS A 20 -3.81 -23.33 8.29
CA HIS A 20 -2.37 -23.52 8.46
C HIS A 20 -1.95 -24.58 9.50
N LEU A 21 -2.79 -25.59 9.74
CA LEU A 21 -2.56 -26.64 10.77
C LEU A 21 -2.25 -26.01 12.13
N SER A 22 -2.92 -24.91 12.47
CA SER A 22 -2.74 -24.21 13.71
C SER A 22 -3.48 -24.84 14.88
N LEU A 23 -3.01 -24.63 16.10
CA LEU A 23 -3.80 -24.86 17.31
C LEU A 23 -4.87 -23.76 17.40
N PRO A 24 -6.17 -24.12 17.26
CA PRO A 24 -7.23 -23.11 17.17
C PRO A 24 -7.65 -22.63 18.56
N ILE A 25 -7.77 -21.32 18.70
CA ILE A 25 -8.48 -20.66 19.80
C ILE A 25 -9.65 -19.89 19.15
N VAL A 26 -10.85 -20.47 19.27
CA VAL A 26 -12.07 -19.89 18.71
C VAL A 26 -12.68 -18.95 19.74
N GLY A 27 -12.69 -17.65 19.43
CA GLY A 27 -13.23 -16.64 20.35
C GLY A 27 -12.83 -15.21 19.96
N ASP A 28 -13.26 -14.27 20.79
CA ASP A 28 -12.89 -12.86 20.66
C ASP A 28 -11.38 -12.68 20.89
N ALA A 29 -10.71 -12.03 19.95
CA ALA A 29 -9.25 -11.86 19.98
C ALA A 29 -8.80 -11.04 21.19
N LYS A 30 -9.55 -10.01 21.60
CA LYS A 30 -9.20 -9.17 22.77
C LYS A 30 -9.26 -9.96 24.07
N LEU A 31 -10.29 -10.79 24.25
CA LEU A 31 -10.42 -11.64 25.43
C LEU A 31 -9.38 -12.75 25.45
N ALA A 32 -9.14 -13.41 24.32
CA ALA A 32 -8.12 -14.46 24.21
C ALA A 32 -6.71 -13.91 24.47
N LEU A 33 -6.35 -12.78 23.88
CA LEU A 33 -5.05 -12.12 24.13
C LEU A 33 -4.87 -11.68 25.58
N LYS A 34 -5.93 -11.16 26.21
CA LYS A 34 -5.90 -10.80 27.64
C LYS A 34 -5.61 -12.03 28.52
N THR A 35 -6.26 -13.16 28.22
CA THR A 35 -6.09 -14.41 28.95
C THR A 35 -4.69 -14.99 28.71
N LEU A 36 -4.22 -14.99 27.46
CA LEU A 36 -2.88 -15.45 27.09
C LEU A 36 -1.79 -14.61 27.76
N SER A 37 -1.92 -13.29 27.75
CA SER A 37 -0.99 -12.37 28.41
C SER A 37 -0.88 -12.67 29.91
N LYS A 38 -2.01 -12.96 30.58
CA LYS A 38 -1.99 -13.37 31.99
C LYS A 38 -1.32 -14.71 32.20
N ALA A 39 -1.60 -15.69 31.35
CA ALA A 39 -1.00 -17.01 31.44
C ALA A 39 0.54 -17.00 31.18
N CYS A 40 1.00 -16.08 30.35
CA CYS A 40 2.41 -15.90 30.01
C CYS A 40 3.14 -14.85 30.86
N SER A 41 2.58 -14.41 32.00
CA SER A 41 3.13 -13.30 32.79
C SER A 41 4.57 -13.49 33.27
N GLY A 42 5.06 -14.73 33.40
CA GLY A 42 6.44 -15.07 33.75
C GLY A 42 7.38 -15.32 32.57
N PHE A 43 6.86 -15.28 31.34
CA PHE A 43 7.68 -15.55 30.14
C PHE A 43 8.60 -14.37 29.82
N LYS A 44 9.86 -14.67 29.54
CA LYS A 44 10.84 -13.72 29.01
C LYS A 44 11.52 -14.34 27.80
N ALA A 45 11.57 -13.60 26.70
CA ALA A 45 12.36 -14.00 25.55
C ALA A 45 13.86 -14.03 25.90
N SER A 46 14.63 -14.88 25.21
CA SER A 46 16.08 -14.91 25.42
C SER A 46 16.74 -13.61 24.99
N TYR A 47 17.92 -13.33 25.56
CA TYR A 47 18.69 -12.14 25.20
C TYR A 47 19.07 -12.14 23.71
N GLU A 48 19.46 -13.30 23.20
CA GLU A 48 19.84 -13.49 21.80
C GLU A 48 18.70 -13.17 20.85
N TRP A 49 17.48 -13.62 21.17
CA TRP A 49 16.29 -13.30 20.38
C TRP A 49 15.98 -11.80 20.41
N MET A 50 16.04 -11.20 21.60
CA MET A 50 15.76 -9.77 21.75
C MET A 50 16.80 -8.91 21.02
N SER A 51 18.08 -9.28 21.09
CA SER A 51 19.17 -8.61 20.40
C SER A 51 18.99 -8.72 18.88
N PHE A 52 18.72 -9.93 18.39
CA PHE A 52 18.47 -10.17 16.96
C PHE A 52 17.29 -9.34 16.45
N ALA A 53 16.15 -9.37 17.13
CA ALA A 53 14.98 -8.62 16.73
C ALA A 53 15.20 -7.09 16.72
N GLN A 54 15.97 -6.58 17.69
CA GLN A 54 16.35 -5.17 17.75
C GLN A 54 17.29 -4.78 16.58
N ASP A 55 18.24 -5.65 16.24
CA ASP A 55 19.16 -5.43 15.13
C ASP A 55 18.44 -5.41 13.78
N GLU A 56 17.55 -6.36 13.55
CA GLU A 56 16.74 -6.40 12.32
C GLU A 56 15.81 -5.18 12.21
N ARG A 57 15.20 -4.78 13.32
CA ARG A 57 14.40 -3.55 13.37
C ARG A 57 15.24 -2.31 13.05
N ARG A 58 16.48 -2.22 13.54
CA ARG A 58 17.38 -1.10 13.26
C ARG A 58 17.76 -1.05 11.78
N LYS A 59 18.10 -2.20 11.19
CA LYS A 59 18.40 -2.31 9.75
C LYS A 59 17.21 -1.89 8.90
N TRP A 60 16.02 -2.40 9.22
CA TRP A 60 14.79 -2.04 8.53
C TRP A 60 14.50 -0.55 8.63
N ASN A 61 14.60 0.04 9.81
CA ASN A 61 14.35 1.46 9.98
C ASN A 61 15.36 2.32 9.21
N ALA A 62 16.63 1.93 9.16
CA ALA A 62 17.65 2.62 8.36
C ALA A 62 17.33 2.55 6.86
N TYR A 63 16.97 1.37 6.37
CA TYR A 63 16.56 1.15 4.99
C TYR A 63 15.35 2.00 4.60
N VAL A 64 14.30 2.01 5.41
CA VAL A 64 13.12 2.83 5.17
C VAL A 64 13.46 4.32 5.22
N SER A 65 14.29 4.75 6.17
CA SER A 65 14.71 6.17 6.28
C SER A 65 15.47 6.63 5.03
N ASP A 66 16.26 5.78 4.40
CA ASP A 66 16.94 6.09 3.14
C ASP A 66 15.93 6.22 1.98
N ASN A 67 14.96 5.30 1.89
CA ASN A 67 13.98 5.31 0.81
C ASN A 67 13.00 6.49 0.85
N ILE A 68 12.58 6.91 2.05
CA ILE A 68 11.68 8.07 2.20
C ILE A 68 12.42 9.40 2.09
N SER A 69 13.75 9.40 2.14
CA SER A 69 14.53 10.65 2.09
C SER A 69 14.45 11.29 0.71
N VAL A 70 14.21 12.61 0.71
CA VAL A 70 14.20 13.41 -0.52
C VAL A 70 15.64 13.71 -0.90
N VAL A 71 16.14 13.04 -1.93
CA VAL A 71 17.49 13.21 -2.45
C VAL A 71 17.42 13.75 -3.87
N ASN A 72 18.09 14.85 -4.14
CA ASN A 72 18.20 15.39 -5.49
C ASN A 72 18.80 14.34 -6.45
N ASN A 73 18.29 14.30 -7.68
CA ASN A 73 18.69 13.38 -8.75
C ASN A 73 18.25 11.91 -8.58
N ARG A 74 17.37 11.59 -7.64
CA ARG A 74 16.62 10.32 -7.68
C ARG A 74 15.26 10.53 -8.36
N PRO A 75 14.75 9.57 -9.12
CA PRO A 75 13.36 9.62 -9.60
C PRO A 75 12.38 9.74 -8.42
N ASN A 76 11.27 10.42 -8.62
CA ASN A 76 10.20 10.46 -7.62
C ASN A 76 9.67 9.05 -7.37
N SER A 77 9.43 8.72 -6.11
CA SER A 77 8.96 7.39 -5.72
C SER A 77 7.76 7.45 -4.77
N TYR A 78 7.06 6.34 -4.66
CA TYR A 78 6.01 6.16 -3.66
C TYR A 78 6.53 6.41 -2.25
N ALA A 79 7.71 5.86 -1.92
CA ALA A 79 8.30 5.98 -0.60
C ALA A 79 8.54 7.44 -0.21
N GLN A 80 9.08 8.26 -1.10
CA GLN A 80 9.30 9.69 -0.87
C GLN A 80 7.98 10.44 -0.66
N ALA A 81 6.96 10.20 -1.50
CA ALA A 81 5.65 10.81 -1.34
C ALA A 81 5.00 10.45 0.00
N ILE A 82 5.04 9.18 0.38
CA ILE A 82 4.52 8.68 1.65
C ILE A 82 5.28 9.31 2.82
N GLY A 83 6.61 9.39 2.73
CA GLY A 83 7.45 10.02 3.75
C GLY A 83 7.12 11.49 3.99
N VAL A 84 6.96 12.27 2.91
CA VAL A 84 6.58 13.69 2.98
C VAL A 84 5.22 13.86 3.65
N VAL A 85 4.21 13.14 3.20
CA VAL A 85 2.85 13.22 3.77
C VAL A 85 2.86 12.79 5.23
N ASN A 86 3.56 11.72 5.58
CA ASN A 86 3.65 11.22 6.95
C ASN A 86 4.34 12.22 7.91
N ALA A 87 5.33 12.95 7.42
CA ALA A 87 6.03 13.97 8.23
C ALA A 87 5.16 15.21 8.56
N ILE A 88 4.15 15.50 7.73
CA ILE A 88 3.29 16.68 7.85
C ILE A 88 1.93 16.35 8.51
N CYS A 89 1.49 15.08 8.41
CA CYS A 89 0.21 14.64 8.96
C CYS A 89 0.09 14.91 10.45
N ASP A 90 -1.12 15.27 10.86
CA ASP A 90 -1.49 15.30 12.26
C ASP A 90 -1.69 13.88 12.82
N LYS A 91 -1.47 13.73 14.13
CA LYS A 91 -1.49 12.43 14.81
C LYS A 91 -2.76 11.61 14.54
N ARG A 92 -3.89 12.25 14.31
CA ARG A 92 -5.18 11.61 14.12
C ARG A 92 -5.73 11.71 12.70
N ASP A 93 -4.98 12.26 11.76
CA ASP A 93 -5.33 12.17 10.34
C ASP A 93 -5.40 10.71 9.93
N ARG A 94 -6.36 10.39 9.08
CA ARG A 94 -6.58 9.02 8.61
C ARG A 94 -6.06 8.87 7.19
N ILE A 95 -5.31 7.80 6.94
CA ILE A 95 -4.94 7.43 5.60
C ILE A 95 -5.74 6.22 5.11
N VAL A 96 -6.01 6.20 3.81
CA VAL A 96 -6.69 5.10 3.10
C VAL A 96 -5.86 4.73 1.88
N ALA A 97 -5.60 3.44 1.70
CA ALA A 97 -4.96 2.88 0.51
C ALA A 97 -5.56 1.50 0.21
N ALA A 98 -5.53 1.05 -1.04
CA ALA A 98 -6.14 -0.22 -1.38
C ALA A 98 -5.33 -1.05 -2.37
N ALA A 99 -5.22 -0.62 -3.63
CA ALA A 99 -4.77 -1.50 -4.70
C ALA A 99 -3.39 -1.15 -5.26
N GLY A 100 -2.82 -2.11 -5.95
CA GLY A 100 -1.55 -1.95 -6.65
C GLY A 100 -0.34 -2.03 -5.74
N GLY A 101 0.72 -1.30 -6.07
CA GLY A 101 1.95 -1.22 -5.27
C GLY A 101 1.83 -0.32 -4.04
N LEU A 102 0.93 0.65 -4.07
CA LEU A 102 0.78 1.65 -3.00
C LEU A 102 0.48 1.07 -1.61
N PRO A 103 -0.44 0.11 -1.42
CA PRO A 103 -0.68 -0.45 -0.09
C PRO A 103 0.54 -1.16 0.49
N ALA A 104 1.36 -1.81 -0.34
CA ALA A 104 2.62 -2.40 0.10
C ALA A 104 3.62 -1.32 0.53
N GLU A 105 3.76 -0.25 -0.25
CA GLU A 105 4.62 0.88 0.06
C GLU A 105 4.13 1.67 1.30
N VAL A 106 2.81 1.86 1.47
CA VAL A 106 2.23 2.43 2.69
C VAL A 106 2.56 1.56 3.90
N THR A 107 2.38 0.25 3.79
CA THR A 107 2.69 -0.68 4.89
C THR A 107 4.17 -0.65 5.28
N ALA A 108 5.07 -0.50 4.31
CA ALA A 108 6.51 -0.43 4.53
C ALA A 108 6.97 0.91 5.12
N ASN A 109 6.47 2.02 4.58
CA ASN A 109 7.05 3.35 4.81
C ASN A 109 6.25 4.22 5.81
N TRP A 110 4.94 3.99 5.95
CA TRP A 110 4.12 4.79 6.87
C TRP A 110 4.46 4.51 8.33
N ARG A 111 4.66 5.54 9.10
CA ARG A 111 4.83 5.47 10.56
C ARG A 111 3.53 5.89 11.21
N THR A 112 2.76 4.90 11.67
CA THR A 112 1.47 5.10 12.32
C THR A 112 1.62 5.93 13.58
N LEU A 113 0.90 7.03 13.65
CA LEU A 113 0.99 8.01 14.74
C LEU A 113 -0.04 7.73 15.85
N ASP A 114 -1.18 7.11 15.51
CA ASP A 114 -2.23 6.73 16.46
C ASP A 114 -2.99 5.48 15.99
N ILE A 115 -3.68 4.82 16.92
CA ILE A 115 -4.48 3.63 16.62
C ILE A 115 -5.71 4.01 15.79
N GLY A 116 -6.03 3.19 14.77
CA GLY A 116 -7.22 3.37 13.95
C GLY A 116 -7.12 4.52 12.93
N THR A 117 -5.91 4.95 12.58
CA THR A 117 -5.66 6.01 11.59
C THR A 117 -5.15 5.49 10.25
N VAL A 118 -5.03 4.18 10.09
CA VAL A 118 -4.54 3.56 8.86
C VAL A 118 -5.55 2.51 8.40
N ASP A 119 -6.13 2.72 7.24
CA ASP A 119 -7.03 1.80 6.58
C ASP A 119 -6.40 1.32 5.26
N VAL A 120 -6.07 0.04 5.20
CA VAL A 120 -5.53 -0.58 4.00
C VAL A 120 -6.41 -1.75 3.59
N GLU A 121 -7.15 -1.60 2.50
CA GLU A 121 -7.88 -2.69 1.88
C GLU A 121 -6.92 -3.49 1.00
N PHE A 122 -6.31 -4.52 1.56
CA PHE A 122 -5.33 -5.35 0.88
C PHE A 122 -5.77 -6.83 0.77
N GLY A 123 -6.91 -7.18 1.35
CA GLY A 123 -7.44 -8.54 1.33
C GLY A 123 -7.86 -8.97 -0.08
N PHE A 124 -8.57 -8.11 -0.79
CA PHE A 124 -8.98 -8.31 -2.18
C PHE A 124 -8.30 -7.32 -3.13
N SER A 125 -7.63 -6.30 -2.61
CA SER A 125 -6.92 -5.28 -3.38
C SER A 125 -7.82 -4.61 -4.43
N CYS A 126 -8.98 -4.10 -3.96
CA CYS A 126 -10.02 -3.55 -4.84
C CYS A 126 -9.62 -2.17 -5.35
N MET A 127 -9.29 -2.06 -6.64
CA MET A 127 -8.99 -0.79 -7.30
C MET A 127 -10.20 0.15 -7.27
N GLY A 128 -9.97 1.39 -6.86
CA GLY A 128 -11.02 2.41 -6.70
C GLY A 128 -11.56 2.55 -5.27
N TYR A 129 -11.33 1.57 -4.40
CA TYR A 129 -11.69 1.68 -2.97
C TYR A 129 -11.03 2.88 -2.30
N GLU A 130 -9.85 3.29 -2.74
CA GLU A 130 -9.07 4.38 -2.18
C GLU A 130 -9.89 5.67 -2.02
N ILE A 131 -10.68 6.02 -3.02
CA ILE A 131 -11.51 7.24 -3.03
C ILE A 131 -12.83 7.00 -2.33
N ALA A 132 -13.56 5.95 -2.69
CA ALA A 132 -14.84 5.58 -2.10
C ALA A 132 -14.72 5.29 -0.60
N GLY A 133 -13.71 4.49 -0.22
CA GLY A 133 -13.42 4.15 1.17
C GLY A 133 -13.00 5.38 2.00
N ALA A 134 -12.19 6.28 1.41
CA ALA A 134 -11.83 7.54 2.07
C ALA A 134 -13.06 8.42 2.32
N TRP A 135 -13.96 8.53 1.35
CA TRP A 135 -15.21 9.27 1.51
C TRP A 135 -16.09 8.68 2.61
N GLY A 136 -16.27 7.35 2.63
CA GLY A 136 -16.97 6.63 3.69
C GLY A 136 -16.34 6.84 5.08
N ALA A 137 -15.01 6.76 5.16
CA ALA A 137 -14.26 7.02 6.39
C ALA A 137 -14.44 8.47 6.87
N LYS A 138 -14.43 9.45 5.94
CA LYS A 138 -14.69 10.87 6.28
C LYS A 138 -16.09 11.10 6.78
N ILE A 139 -17.10 10.44 6.22
CA ILE A 139 -18.50 10.51 6.71
C ILE A 139 -18.56 9.98 8.13
N ALA A 140 -18.00 8.81 8.41
CA ALA A 140 -17.99 8.22 9.76
C ALA A 140 -17.23 9.08 10.77
N GLN A 141 -16.09 9.62 10.37
CA GLN A 141 -15.25 10.48 11.20
C GLN A 141 -15.94 11.81 11.55
N SER A 142 -16.65 12.41 10.59
CA SER A 142 -17.33 13.69 10.79
C SER A 142 -18.49 13.63 11.78
N GLN A 143 -18.94 12.45 12.16
CA GLN A 143 -19.93 12.27 13.22
C GLN A 143 -19.34 12.43 14.62
N ASN A 144 -18.04 12.18 14.78
CA ASN A 144 -17.37 12.11 16.09
C ASN A 144 -16.19 13.10 16.19
N GLU A 145 -15.53 13.44 15.10
CA GLU A 145 -14.28 14.20 15.08
C GLU A 145 -14.14 15.03 13.78
N SER A 146 -14.81 16.17 13.70
CA SER A 146 -14.94 16.97 12.48
C SER A 146 -13.64 17.60 11.93
N GLU A 147 -12.59 17.70 12.73
CA GLU A 147 -11.37 18.48 12.41
C GLU A 147 -10.22 17.67 11.82
N LYS A 148 -10.43 16.37 11.52
CA LYS A 148 -9.37 15.50 11.01
C LYS A 148 -9.45 15.37 9.51
N ASP A 149 -8.28 15.35 8.90
CA ASP A 149 -8.20 15.05 7.48
C ASP A 149 -8.30 13.55 7.20
N THR A 150 -8.90 13.22 6.07
CA THR A 150 -8.87 11.88 5.49
C THR A 150 -8.08 11.97 4.21
N ILE A 151 -6.98 11.23 4.14
CA ILE A 151 -5.99 11.26 3.07
C ILE A 151 -6.06 9.93 2.33
N SER A 152 -6.26 9.98 1.03
CA SER A 152 -6.25 8.81 0.16
C SER A 152 -4.95 8.77 -0.63
N PHE A 153 -4.25 7.66 -0.58
CA PHE A 153 -3.17 7.36 -1.54
C PHE A 153 -3.74 6.54 -2.67
N CYS A 154 -3.72 7.07 -3.88
CA CYS A 154 -4.34 6.48 -5.06
C CYS A 154 -3.35 6.43 -6.23
N GLY A 155 -3.29 5.30 -6.94
CA GLY A 155 -2.57 5.19 -8.21
C GLY A 155 -3.46 5.65 -9.37
N ASP A 156 -2.84 6.04 -10.47
CA ASP A 156 -3.51 6.47 -11.71
C ASP A 156 -4.49 5.42 -12.25
N GLY A 157 -4.11 4.14 -12.24
CA GLY A 157 -5.00 3.05 -12.65
C GLY A 157 -6.23 2.90 -11.76
N SER A 158 -6.08 2.97 -10.44
CA SER A 158 -7.20 2.94 -9.49
C SER A 158 -8.11 4.16 -9.64
N TYR A 159 -7.52 5.34 -9.82
CA TYR A 159 -8.25 6.57 -10.07
C TYR A 159 -9.13 6.45 -11.31
N LEU A 160 -8.60 5.95 -12.42
CA LEU A 160 -9.35 5.80 -13.67
C LEU A 160 -10.48 4.77 -13.59
N MET A 161 -10.36 3.78 -12.72
CA MET A 161 -11.41 2.77 -12.51
C MET A 161 -12.61 3.32 -11.73
N LEU A 162 -12.38 4.16 -10.70
CA LEU A 162 -13.47 4.65 -9.85
C LEU A 162 -13.10 6.01 -9.24
N ASN A 163 -13.50 7.08 -9.91
CA ASN A 163 -13.20 8.47 -9.53
C ASN A 163 -14.44 9.31 -9.20
N SER A 164 -15.65 8.82 -9.49
CA SER A 164 -16.89 9.58 -9.33
C SER A 164 -17.16 10.04 -7.88
N ASP A 165 -16.60 9.36 -6.89
CA ASP A 165 -16.76 9.73 -5.48
C ASP A 165 -15.95 10.97 -5.08
N ILE A 166 -15.09 11.49 -5.95
CA ILE A 166 -14.56 12.85 -5.82
C ILE A 166 -15.73 13.86 -5.89
N TYR A 167 -16.59 13.71 -6.90
CA TYR A 167 -17.80 14.56 -7.01
C TYR A 167 -18.76 14.38 -5.83
N SER A 168 -18.96 13.14 -5.37
CA SER A 168 -19.76 12.82 -4.18
C SER A 168 -19.22 13.50 -2.91
N SER A 169 -17.90 13.53 -2.76
CA SER A 169 -17.23 14.17 -1.61
C SER A 169 -17.44 15.70 -1.64
N VAL A 170 -17.37 16.32 -2.82
CA VAL A 170 -17.62 17.76 -3.00
C VAL A 170 -19.08 18.08 -2.70
N LEU A 171 -20.04 17.34 -3.29
CA LEU A 171 -21.47 17.56 -3.09
C LEU A 171 -21.90 17.40 -1.63
N SER A 172 -21.31 16.46 -0.93
CA SER A 172 -21.63 16.18 0.48
C SER A 172 -20.86 17.06 1.46
N ASN A 173 -20.01 17.96 0.97
CA ASN A 173 -19.10 18.78 1.78
C ASN A 173 -18.27 17.93 2.75
N LYS A 174 -17.74 16.81 2.24
CA LYS A 174 -16.85 15.88 2.97
C LYS A 174 -15.46 15.90 2.35
N LYS A 175 -14.66 16.86 2.79
CA LYS A 175 -13.30 17.09 2.29
C LYS A 175 -12.46 15.83 2.36
N LEU A 176 -11.83 15.49 1.24
CA LEU A 176 -10.75 14.50 1.11
C LEU A 176 -9.47 15.19 0.65
N ILE A 177 -8.33 14.64 1.02
CA ILE A 177 -7.04 14.95 0.40
C ILE A 177 -6.62 13.70 -0.36
N ILE A 178 -6.50 13.80 -1.68
CA ILE A 178 -6.14 12.65 -2.54
C ILE A 178 -4.74 12.89 -3.09
N ILE A 179 -3.82 12.02 -2.73
CA ILE A 179 -2.46 11.98 -3.26
C ILE A 179 -2.47 10.98 -4.41
N LEU A 180 -2.56 11.49 -5.62
CA LEU A 180 -2.56 10.70 -6.84
C LEU A 180 -1.13 10.54 -7.36
N LEU A 181 -0.62 9.32 -7.30
CA LEU A 181 0.73 8.97 -7.73
C LEU A 181 0.66 8.27 -9.08
N ASP A 182 0.98 9.04 -10.12
CA ASP A 182 0.91 8.62 -11.53
C ASP A 182 2.22 7.97 -11.96
N ASN A 183 2.18 6.67 -12.21
CA ASN A 183 3.30 5.90 -12.77
C ASN A 183 3.08 5.47 -14.23
N GLY A 184 2.01 5.95 -14.87
CA GLY A 184 1.69 5.67 -16.26
C GLY A 184 1.04 4.31 -16.49
N GLY A 185 0.37 3.71 -15.48
CA GLY A 185 -0.39 2.49 -15.65
C GLY A 185 -0.38 1.51 -14.47
N PHE A 186 -0.28 0.22 -14.77
CA PHE A 186 -0.31 -0.87 -13.80
C PHE A 186 1.11 -1.37 -13.46
N ALA A 187 1.96 -0.51 -12.89
CA ALA A 187 3.38 -0.79 -12.68
C ALA A 187 3.65 -2.05 -11.84
N VAL A 188 2.84 -2.31 -10.79
CA VAL A 188 3.00 -3.53 -9.99
C VAL A 188 2.68 -4.79 -10.79
N ILE A 189 1.69 -4.75 -11.68
CA ILE A 189 1.35 -5.89 -12.56
C ILE A 189 2.48 -6.11 -13.57
N ASN A 190 3.00 -5.03 -14.16
CA ASN A 190 4.16 -5.12 -15.04
C ASN A 190 5.37 -5.77 -14.35
N LYS A 191 5.64 -5.39 -13.11
CA LYS A 191 6.70 -5.97 -12.29
C LYS A 191 6.47 -7.46 -12.00
N LEU A 192 5.25 -7.85 -11.64
CA LEU A 192 4.91 -9.26 -11.43
C LEU A 192 5.08 -10.07 -12.72
N GLN A 193 4.68 -9.52 -13.85
CA GLN A 193 4.85 -10.13 -15.17
C GLN A 193 6.34 -10.36 -15.49
N ASN A 194 7.17 -9.35 -15.29
CA ASN A 194 8.62 -9.45 -15.54
C ASN A 194 9.29 -10.44 -14.58
N ASN A 195 8.89 -10.47 -13.31
CA ASN A 195 9.42 -11.42 -12.33
C ASN A 195 9.07 -12.89 -12.63
N THR A 196 8.03 -13.12 -13.42
CA THR A 196 7.68 -14.48 -13.92
C THR A 196 8.30 -14.82 -15.27
N GLY A 197 9.28 -14.06 -15.71
CA GLY A 197 10.05 -14.31 -16.93
C GLY A 197 9.42 -13.78 -18.22
N ASN A 198 8.27 -13.08 -18.13
CA ASN A 198 7.65 -12.44 -19.27
C ASN A 198 8.22 -11.04 -19.51
N GLU A 199 8.01 -10.53 -20.72
CA GLU A 199 8.35 -9.16 -21.08
C GLU A 199 7.20 -8.21 -20.77
N SER A 200 7.51 -6.92 -20.60
CA SER A 200 6.48 -5.88 -20.40
C SER A 200 5.50 -5.86 -21.58
N PHE A 201 4.21 -5.83 -21.27
CA PHE A 201 3.17 -5.85 -22.29
C PHE A 201 1.88 -5.20 -21.78
N ASN A 202 1.51 -4.08 -22.37
CA ASN A 202 0.23 -3.36 -22.13
C ASN A 202 -0.09 -2.98 -20.67
N ASN A 203 0.86 -3.06 -19.75
CA ASN A 203 0.64 -2.65 -18.37
C ASN A 203 0.99 -1.19 -18.12
N LEU A 204 1.91 -0.65 -18.89
CA LEU A 204 2.27 0.77 -18.87
C LEU A 204 1.96 1.40 -20.23
N ILE A 205 1.61 2.68 -20.24
CA ILE A 205 1.36 3.43 -21.48
C ILE A 205 2.59 3.37 -22.40
N SER A 206 3.80 3.45 -21.81
CA SER A 206 5.07 3.33 -22.54
C SER A 206 5.25 2.00 -23.28
N ASP A 207 4.59 0.94 -22.82
CA ASP A 207 4.75 -0.42 -23.33
C ASP A 207 3.59 -0.86 -24.23
N CYS A 208 2.69 0.07 -24.56
CA CYS A 208 1.53 -0.21 -25.42
C CYS A 208 1.91 -0.10 -26.91
N PRO A 209 2.01 -1.21 -27.66
CA PRO A 209 2.51 -1.20 -29.03
C PRO A 209 1.56 -0.52 -30.04
N THR A 210 0.30 -0.30 -29.65
CA THR A 210 -0.72 0.34 -30.48
C THR A 210 -0.78 1.85 -30.33
N ILE A 211 0.01 2.42 -29.40
CA ILE A 211 0.06 3.85 -29.15
C ILE A 211 1.27 4.43 -29.88
N ASN A 212 1.03 5.18 -30.96
CA ASN A 212 2.09 5.84 -31.72
C ASN A 212 2.70 7.02 -30.98
N GLU A 213 1.85 7.77 -30.24
CA GLU A 213 2.28 8.89 -29.42
C GLU A 213 1.66 8.73 -28.04
N PRO A 214 2.47 8.59 -26.97
CA PRO A 214 1.98 8.52 -25.63
C PRO A 214 1.20 9.80 -25.27
N PHE A 215 -0.02 9.64 -24.81
CA PHE A 215 -0.78 10.73 -24.24
C PHE A 215 -0.93 10.56 -22.74
N ASN A 216 -0.92 11.64 -22.01
CA ASN A 216 -1.14 11.63 -20.57
C ASN A 216 -2.55 12.09 -20.27
N VAL A 217 -3.18 11.48 -19.27
CA VAL A 217 -4.42 11.98 -18.70
C VAL A 217 -4.11 13.24 -17.90
N ASP A 218 -4.85 14.31 -18.15
CA ASP A 218 -4.81 15.50 -17.31
C ASP A 218 -5.68 15.28 -16.06
N PHE A 219 -5.09 14.68 -15.05
CA PHE A 219 -5.77 14.36 -13.80
C PHE A 219 -6.16 15.61 -13.01
N GLU A 220 -5.39 16.68 -13.12
CA GLU A 220 -5.69 17.98 -12.48
C GLU A 220 -6.98 18.58 -13.09
N ALA A 221 -7.04 18.71 -14.41
CA ALA A 221 -8.23 19.19 -15.09
C ALA A 221 -9.44 18.30 -14.85
N HIS A 222 -9.23 16.96 -14.83
CA HIS A 222 -10.29 16.00 -14.56
C HIS A 222 -10.87 16.16 -13.13
N ALA A 223 -10.03 16.23 -12.11
CA ALA A 223 -10.47 16.41 -10.74
C ALA A 223 -11.16 17.77 -10.54
N THR A 224 -10.62 18.83 -11.15
CA THR A 224 -11.20 20.18 -11.13
C THR A 224 -12.59 20.19 -11.76
N SER A 225 -12.81 19.46 -12.87
CA SER A 225 -14.12 19.35 -13.51
C SER A 225 -15.19 18.73 -12.62
N MET A 226 -14.79 17.93 -11.62
CA MET A 226 -15.68 17.36 -10.60
C MET A 226 -15.86 18.28 -9.38
N GLY A 227 -15.34 19.50 -9.42
CA GLY A 227 -15.49 20.51 -8.37
C GLY A 227 -14.46 20.41 -7.24
N ALA A 228 -13.49 19.52 -7.31
CA ALA A 228 -12.36 19.51 -6.39
C ALA A 228 -11.37 20.65 -6.68
N MET A 229 -10.55 21.01 -5.73
CA MET A 229 -9.29 21.71 -6.01
C MET A 229 -8.27 20.68 -6.47
N ALA A 230 -7.41 21.05 -7.40
CA ALA A 230 -6.35 20.14 -7.85
C ALA A 230 -5.12 20.91 -8.30
N GLU A 231 -3.97 20.28 -8.18
CA GLU A 231 -2.69 20.75 -8.70
C GLU A 231 -1.76 19.59 -9.01
N THR A 232 -0.89 19.81 -9.99
CA THR A 232 0.17 18.87 -10.35
C THR A 232 1.50 19.37 -9.82
N VAL A 233 2.24 18.51 -9.16
CA VAL A 233 3.55 18.80 -8.59
C VAL A 233 4.63 17.92 -9.22
N SER A 234 5.85 18.45 -9.30
CA SER A 234 6.95 17.82 -10.03
C SER A 234 7.90 17.03 -9.15
N ASN A 235 7.85 17.25 -7.84
CA ASN A 235 8.82 16.66 -6.90
C ASN A 235 8.28 16.64 -5.46
N PRO A 236 8.93 15.91 -4.55
CA PRO A 236 8.50 15.79 -3.16
C PRO A 236 8.50 17.12 -2.36
N HIS A 237 9.30 18.11 -2.71
CA HIS A 237 9.26 19.41 -2.04
C HIS A 237 8.00 20.18 -2.39
N GLU A 238 7.64 20.21 -3.68
CA GLU A 238 6.38 20.80 -4.13
C GLU A 238 5.18 20.06 -3.56
N LEU A 239 5.28 18.72 -3.41
CA LEU A 239 4.25 17.91 -2.74
C LEU A 239 4.03 18.37 -1.29
N ALA A 240 5.10 18.67 -0.55
CA ALA A 240 4.98 19.19 0.82
C ALA A 240 4.19 20.49 0.87
N ASP A 241 4.52 21.46 -0.01
CA ASP A 241 3.83 22.74 -0.09
C ASP A 241 2.37 22.58 -0.52
N ALA A 242 2.09 21.72 -1.52
CA ALA A 242 0.76 21.40 -1.97
C ALA A 242 -0.07 20.73 -0.87
N PHE A 243 0.53 19.84 -0.10
CA PHE A 243 -0.14 19.17 1.01
C PHE A 243 -0.51 20.16 2.12
N HIS A 244 0.32 21.14 2.43
CA HIS A 244 -0.05 22.24 3.34
C HIS A 244 -1.24 23.06 2.81
N ARG A 245 -1.28 23.35 1.49
CA ARG A 245 -2.43 24.02 0.88
C ARG A 245 -3.70 23.17 0.97
N ALA A 246 -3.57 21.87 0.70
CA ALA A 246 -4.67 20.91 0.81
C ALA A 246 -5.22 20.82 2.24
N LYS A 247 -4.35 20.80 3.26
CA LYS A 247 -4.79 20.83 4.66
C LYS A 247 -5.55 22.12 5.01
N ALA A 248 -5.14 23.26 4.48
CA ALA A 248 -5.79 24.54 4.70
C ALA A 248 -7.09 24.75 3.90
N SER A 249 -7.33 23.91 2.88
CA SER A 249 -8.54 23.99 2.03
C SER A 249 -9.78 23.52 2.78
N ASP A 250 -10.92 24.09 2.44
CA ASP A 250 -12.25 23.66 2.91
C ASP A 250 -12.94 22.62 2.00
N ARG A 251 -12.30 22.27 0.86
CA ARG A 251 -12.85 21.43 -0.20
C ARG A 251 -11.92 20.23 -0.47
N THR A 252 -12.46 19.18 -1.06
CA THR A 252 -11.68 18.06 -1.57
C THR A 252 -10.55 18.55 -2.47
N TYR A 253 -9.35 18.02 -2.24
CA TYR A 253 -8.13 18.46 -2.88
C TYR A 253 -7.37 17.27 -3.46
N VAL A 254 -7.01 17.35 -4.74
CA VAL A 254 -6.25 16.30 -5.43
C VAL A 254 -4.86 16.84 -5.77
N ILE A 255 -3.84 16.16 -5.30
CA ILE A 255 -2.44 16.47 -5.61
C ILE A 255 -1.91 15.37 -6.51
N VAL A 256 -1.52 15.71 -7.72
CA VAL A 256 -0.99 14.77 -8.71
C VAL A 256 0.53 14.85 -8.73
N MET A 257 1.21 13.72 -8.58
CA MET A 257 2.67 13.66 -8.72
C MET A 257 3.06 12.45 -9.58
N LYS A 258 3.89 12.68 -10.60
CA LYS A 258 4.48 11.58 -11.38
C LYS A 258 5.56 10.88 -10.58
N VAL A 259 5.52 9.54 -10.58
CA VAL A 259 6.49 8.67 -9.92
C VAL A 259 7.04 7.64 -10.91
N ASP A 260 8.24 7.18 -10.66
CA ASP A 260 8.88 6.17 -11.49
C ASP A 260 8.18 4.80 -11.34
N PRO A 261 7.84 4.11 -12.45
CA PRO A 261 7.18 2.80 -12.40
C PRO A 261 8.12 1.65 -12.02
N TYR A 262 9.43 1.83 -12.12
CA TYR A 262 10.43 0.75 -11.97
C TYR A 262 11.28 0.88 -10.71
N GLU A 263 11.62 2.10 -10.31
CA GLU A 263 12.57 2.38 -9.24
C GLU A 263 11.92 2.91 -7.96
N GLY A 264 12.66 2.86 -6.87
CA GLY A 264 12.24 3.45 -5.60
C GLY A 264 11.16 2.67 -4.84
N TRP A 265 11.07 1.37 -5.06
CA TRP A 265 10.18 0.48 -4.32
C TRP A 265 10.83 -0.03 -3.04
N THR A 266 10.25 0.29 -1.91
CA THR A 266 10.74 -0.18 -0.60
C THR A 266 10.44 -1.65 -0.36
N ALA A 267 9.29 -2.12 -0.80
CA ALA A 267 8.86 -3.51 -0.64
C ALA A 267 9.62 -4.49 -1.54
N GLU A 268 10.40 -3.99 -2.50
CA GLU A 268 11.18 -4.83 -3.40
C GLU A 268 12.31 -5.55 -2.66
N GLY A 269 12.41 -6.88 -2.87
CA GLY A 269 13.42 -7.73 -2.25
C GLY A 269 13.17 -8.08 -0.78
N HIS A 270 12.22 -7.45 -0.13
CA HIS A 270 11.83 -7.71 1.25
C HIS A 270 10.48 -8.43 1.38
N ALA A 271 9.65 -8.36 0.36
CA ALA A 271 8.42 -9.11 0.26
C ALA A 271 8.64 -10.29 -0.69
N TRP A 272 8.35 -11.48 -0.20
CA TRP A 272 8.36 -12.65 -1.04
C TRP A 272 6.99 -12.79 -1.71
N TRP A 273 7.00 -12.82 -3.05
CA TRP A 273 5.79 -12.95 -3.84
C TRP A 273 5.67 -14.35 -4.41
N GLU A 274 4.70 -15.13 -3.94
CA GLU A 274 4.33 -16.37 -4.60
C GLU A 274 3.36 -16.07 -5.74
N VAL A 275 3.91 -15.74 -6.91
CA VAL A 275 3.13 -15.55 -8.12
C VAL A 275 3.17 -16.84 -8.92
N GLY A 276 2.00 -17.36 -9.28
CA GLY A 276 1.89 -18.52 -10.17
C GLY A 276 2.51 -18.22 -11.53
N THR A 277 3.33 -19.15 -12.00
CA THR A 277 3.96 -19.06 -13.33
C THR A 277 3.23 -19.98 -14.31
N PRO A 278 3.20 -19.67 -15.62
CA PRO A 278 2.61 -20.54 -16.61
C PRO A 278 3.27 -21.92 -16.64
N GLN A 279 2.46 -22.97 -16.68
CA GLN A 279 2.97 -24.35 -16.87
C GLN A 279 3.49 -24.59 -18.27
N VAL A 280 2.89 -23.92 -19.25
CA VAL A 280 3.31 -23.97 -20.65
C VAL A 280 4.08 -22.69 -20.94
N ALA A 281 5.39 -22.82 -21.04
CA ALA A 281 6.26 -21.71 -21.33
C ALA A 281 6.39 -21.49 -22.83
N ASN A 282 6.33 -20.23 -23.24
CA ASN A 282 6.60 -19.81 -24.63
C ASN A 282 8.05 -19.31 -24.81
N SER A 283 8.83 -19.29 -23.75
CA SER A 283 10.25 -18.92 -23.76
C SER A 283 11.00 -19.63 -22.63
N ASP A 284 12.33 -19.74 -22.79
CA ASP A 284 13.21 -20.31 -21.76
C ASP A 284 13.14 -19.54 -20.44
N LYS A 285 13.01 -18.22 -20.47
CA LYS A 285 12.88 -17.37 -19.28
C LYS A 285 11.64 -17.72 -18.45
N VAL A 286 10.50 -17.94 -19.11
CA VAL A 286 9.26 -18.34 -18.43
C VAL A 286 9.37 -19.75 -17.87
N TYR A 287 10.02 -20.67 -18.62
CA TYR A 287 10.28 -22.03 -18.15
C TYR A 287 11.18 -22.03 -16.90
N ASP A 288 12.26 -21.29 -16.92
CA ASP A 288 13.19 -21.18 -15.78
C ASP A 288 12.50 -20.56 -14.56
N ALA A 289 11.67 -19.56 -14.76
CA ALA A 289 10.85 -18.96 -13.69
C ALA A 289 9.91 -20.00 -13.07
N HIS A 290 9.27 -20.84 -13.90
CA HIS A 290 8.40 -21.92 -13.41
C HIS A 290 9.18 -22.96 -12.59
N ILE A 291 10.32 -23.42 -13.07
CA ILE A 291 11.19 -24.38 -12.36
C ILE A 291 11.65 -23.79 -11.00
N ASN A 292 12.04 -22.52 -10.98
CA ASN A 292 12.45 -21.84 -9.77
C ASN A 292 11.28 -21.70 -8.78
N TRP A 293 10.09 -21.37 -9.26
CA TRP A 293 8.88 -21.31 -8.46
C TRP A 293 8.53 -22.67 -7.83
N GLU A 294 8.52 -23.76 -8.60
CA GLU A 294 8.29 -25.10 -8.09
C GLU A 294 9.31 -25.51 -7.02
N LYS A 295 10.58 -25.20 -7.23
CA LYS A 295 11.67 -25.48 -6.27
C LYS A 295 11.47 -24.69 -4.97
N THR A 296 11.12 -23.43 -5.08
CA THR A 296 10.93 -22.54 -3.93
C THR A 296 9.68 -22.91 -3.13
N ARG A 297 8.57 -23.23 -3.83
CA ARG A 297 7.32 -23.67 -3.23
C ARG A 297 7.46 -24.92 -2.36
N LYS A 298 8.34 -25.86 -2.73
CA LYS A 298 8.60 -27.07 -1.96
C LYS A 298 9.24 -26.81 -0.58
N ARG A 299 9.83 -25.62 -0.38
CA ARG A 299 10.46 -25.22 0.87
C ARG A 299 9.48 -24.52 1.82
N GLN A 300 8.31 -24.21 1.35
CA GLN A 300 7.30 -23.50 2.14
C GLN A 300 6.48 -24.46 2.97
N ARG A 301 6.09 -23.99 4.16
CA ARG A 301 5.08 -24.65 4.93
C ARG A 301 3.76 -24.59 4.15
N ARG A 302 3.18 -25.74 3.89
CA ARG A 302 1.88 -25.82 3.22
C ARG A 302 0.79 -25.26 4.15
N GLY A 303 0.06 -24.27 3.68
CA GLY A 303 -1.22 -23.88 4.25
C GLY A 303 -2.27 -24.93 3.87
N VAL A 304 -3.26 -25.13 4.69
CA VAL A 304 -4.43 -25.97 4.40
C VAL A 304 -5.63 -25.06 4.19
#